data_078cb73792c8b8ce9375aa3fcecedc6c
#
_entry.id   078cb73792c8b8ce9375aa3fcecedc6c
#
_cell.length_a   1.000
_cell.length_b   1.000
_cell.length_c   1.000
_cell.angle_alpha   90.00
_cell.angle_beta   90.00
_cell.angle_gamma   90.00
#
_symmetry.space_group_name_H-M   'P 1'
#
loop_
_entity.id
_entity.type
_entity.pdbx_description
1 polymer ?
#
loop_
_entity_poly.entity_id
_entity_poly.type
_entity_poly.pdbx_seq_one_letter_code
_entity_poly.pdbx_strand_id
1 'polypeptide(L)'
;MDRGDIPAGSFLSLNALFIILLAPIFAWLWVKLGKYNPNTAVKFSLALMLVGLGFGSLVLGINLSDLGKVGMIWLIITYFLHTCGELCLSPVGLSAVTKLSPPKIVGFMMGVWFLATASSEFIASVLANIASIDTSNGTAPDLNIAKESYLVLFEYLFYTGLIFGAVSYTHLTLPTILLV
;
A
#
# COMPACT_ATOMS: atom_id res chain seq x y z
N MET A 1 -27.71 2.90 23.74
CA MET A 1 -26.28 3.20 23.77
C MET A 1 -25.78 3.07 22.34
N ASP A 2 -25.75 4.18 21.63
CA ASP A 2 -25.12 4.22 20.30
C ASP A 2 -23.66 3.83 20.47
N ARG A 3 -23.29 2.70 19.90
CA ARG A 3 -21.87 2.37 19.73
C ARG A 3 -21.39 3.32 18.65
N GLY A 4 -20.73 4.41 19.12
CA GLY A 4 -20.31 5.49 18.26
C GLY A 4 -19.59 4.97 17.04
N ASP A 5 -20.08 5.35 15.88
CA ASP A 5 -19.43 5.12 14.61
C ASP A 5 -18.03 5.75 14.69
N ILE A 6 -17.00 4.93 14.49
CA ILE A 6 -15.62 5.41 14.51
C ILE A 6 -15.44 6.27 13.25
N PRO A 7 -15.10 7.55 13.37
CA PRO A 7 -14.92 8.41 12.22
C PRO A 7 -13.85 7.82 11.27
N ALA A 8 -14.12 7.84 9.96
CA ALA A 8 -13.16 7.34 8.95
C ALA A 8 -11.77 7.97 9.09
N GLY A 9 -11.68 9.24 9.53
CA GLY A 9 -10.42 9.91 9.82
C GLY A 9 -9.57 9.26 10.93
N SER A 10 -10.18 8.51 11.85
CA SER A 10 -9.44 7.77 12.88
C SER A 10 -8.59 6.65 12.29
N PHE A 11 -8.98 6.09 11.15
CA PHE A 11 -8.21 5.04 10.47
C PHE A 11 -6.97 5.59 9.76
N LEU A 12 -6.99 6.85 9.32
CA LEU A 12 -5.79 7.52 8.81
C LEU A 12 -4.71 7.64 9.89
N SER A 13 -5.12 7.79 11.16
CA SER A 13 -4.19 7.83 12.29
C SER A 13 -3.52 6.48 12.55
N LEU A 14 -4.11 5.36 12.12
CA LEU A 14 -3.49 4.03 12.25
C LEU A 14 -2.22 3.91 11.42
N ASN A 15 -2.20 4.47 10.20
CA ASN A 15 -0.98 4.48 9.39
C ASN A 15 0.14 5.22 10.11
N ALA A 16 -0.12 6.44 10.60
CA ALA A 16 0.87 7.22 11.35
C ALA A 16 1.36 6.49 12.60
N LEU A 17 0.46 5.84 13.34
CA LEU A 17 0.81 5.04 14.51
C LEU A 17 1.73 3.87 14.13
N PHE A 18 1.38 3.12 13.09
CA PHE A 18 2.20 2.02 12.61
C PHE A 18 3.56 2.49 12.09
N ILE A 19 3.64 3.63 11.40
CA ILE A 19 4.94 4.20 11.00
C ILE A 19 5.80 4.47 12.23
N ILE A 20 5.28 5.14 13.26
CA ILE A 20 6.02 5.46 14.48
C ILE A 20 6.53 4.19 15.18
N LEU A 21 5.70 3.14 15.26
CA LEU A 21 6.04 1.89 15.93
C LEU A 21 6.99 1.01 15.10
N LEU A 22 6.77 0.92 13.80
CA LEU A 22 7.48 -0.02 12.93
C LEU A 22 8.78 0.57 12.35
N ALA A 23 8.88 1.89 12.14
CA ALA A 23 10.08 2.50 11.56
C ALA A 23 11.37 2.15 12.32
N PRO A 24 11.44 2.25 13.67
CA PRO A 24 12.64 1.84 14.40
C PRO A 24 12.92 0.32 14.28
N ILE A 25 11.87 -0.52 14.18
CA ILE A 25 12.00 -1.96 14.00
C ILE A 25 12.60 -2.27 12.62
N PHE A 26 12.09 -1.63 11.57
CA PHE A 26 12.62 -1.80 10.21
C PHE A 26 14.05 -1.25 10.07
N ALA A 27 14.34 -0.10 10.69
CA ALA A 27 15.70 0.45 10.72
C ALA A 27 16.69 -0.52 11.37
N TRP A 28 16.32 -1.06 12.54
CA TRP A 28 17.12 -2.07 13.22
C TRP A 28 17.25 -3.36 12.39
N LEU A 29 16.15 -3.82 11.76
CA LEU A 29 16.14 -5.02 10.92
C LEU A 29 17.13 -4.90 9.75
N TRP A 30 17.12 -3.77 9.02
CA TRP A 30 18.02 -3.57 7.89
C TRP A 30 19.48 -3.50 8.32
N VAL A 31 19.78 -2.93 9.48
CA VAL A 31 21.14 -2.90 10.05
C VAL A 31 21.56 -4.29 10.48
N LYS A 32 20.70 -5.05 11.16
CA LYS A 32 21.00 -6.41 11.66
C LYS A 32 21.24 -7.41 10.53
N LEU A 33 20.51 -7.30 9.42
CA LEU A 33 20.71 -8.15 8.25
C LEU A 33 22.08 -7.98 7.59
N GLY A 34 22.74 -6.82 7.72
CA GLY A 34 24.10 -6.59 7.23
C GLY A 34 24.27 -7.05 5.79
N LYS A 35 25.10 -8.08 5.58
CA LYS A 35 25.36 -8.67 4.24
C LYS A 35 24.16 -9.39 3.61
N TYR A 36 23.17 -9.78 4.39
CA TYR A 36 21.91 -10.37 3.91
C TYR A 36 20.83 -9.33 3.68
N ASN A 37 21.14 -8.04 3.85
CA ASN A 37 20.20 -6.97 3.61
C ASN A 37 19.77 -6.96 2.13
N PRO A 38 18.47 -7.12 1.83
CA PRO A 38 17.99 -7.13 0.45
C PRO A 38 18.40 -5.85 -0.28
N ASN A 39 18.72 -5.96 -1.55
CA ASN A 39 19.01 -4.80 -2.38
C ASN A 39 17.74 -3.94 -2.58
N THR A 40 17.93 -2.72 -3.09
CA THR A 40 16.83 -1.77 -3.32
C THR A 40 15.72 -2.37 -4.16
N ALA A 41 16.05 -3.15 -5.19
CA ALA A 41 15.11 -3.78 -6.09
C ALA A 41 14.21 -4.80 -5.38
N VAL A 42 14.80 -5.65 -4.54
CA VAL A 42 14.05 -6.65 -3.75
C VAL A 42 13.13 -5.98 -2.73
N LYS A 43 13.59 -4.91 -2.08
CA LYS A 43 12.75 -4.13 -1.15
C LYS A 43 11.56 -3.49 -1.86
N PHE A 44 11.78 -2.97 -3.07
CA PHE A 44 10.72 -2.42 -3.90
C PHE A 44 9.67 -3.48 -4.27
N SER A 45 10.13 -4.65 -4.73
CA SER A 45 9.24 -5.78 -5.05
C SER A 45 8.46 -6.26 -3.83
N LEU A 46 9.12 -6.36 -2.68
CA LEU A 46 8.49 -6.72 -1.41
C LEU A 46 7.41 -5.72 -1.00
N ALA A 47 7.67 -4.42 -1.18
CA ALA A 47 6.69 -3.36 -0.90
C ALA A 47 5.42 -3.54 -1.74
N LEU A 48 5.56 -3.77 -3.05
CA LEU A 48 4.41 -4.00 -3.94
C LEU A 48 3.61 -5.24 -3.55
N MET A 49 4.30 -6.33 -3.20
CA MET A 49 3.64 -7.56 -2.73
C MET A 49 2.88 -7.33 -1.42
N LEU A 50 3.47 -6.60 -0.46
CA LEU A 50 2.82 -6.28 0.81
C LEU A 50 1.56 -5.42 0.63
N VAL A 51 1.62 -4.44 -0.28
CA VAL A 51 0.44 -3.63 -0.63
C VAL A 51 -0.65 -4.52 -1.25
N GLY A 52 -0.28 -5.38 -2.21
CA GLY A 52 -1.21 -6.36 -2.78
C GLY A 52 -1.84 -7.25 -1.71
N LEU A 53 -1.04 -7.85 -0.83
CA LEU A 53 -1.53 -8.69 0.28
C LEU A 53 -2.45 -7.91 1.23
N GLY A 54 -2.22 -6.63 1.44
CA GLY A 54 -3.12 -5.76 2.20
C GLY A 54 -4.51 -5.71 1.58
N PHE A 55 -4.62 -5.48 0.26
CA PHE A 55 -5.91 -5.57 -0.43
C PHE A 55 -6.49 -6.98 -0.42
N GLY A 56 -5.65 -8.02 -0.54
CA GLY A 56 -6.07 -9.41 -0.39
C GLY A 56 -6.71 -9.71 0.97
N SER A 57 -6.25 -9.08 2.04
CA SER A 57 -6.88 -9.20 3.36
C SER A 57 -8.30 -8.63 3.39
N LEU A 58 -8.56 -7.52 2.68
CA LEU A 58 -9.93 -6.96 2.53
C LEU A 58 -10.82 -7.87 1.72
N VAL A 59 -10.32 -8.46 0.64
CA VAL A 59 -11.05 -9.48 -0.15
C VAL A 59 -11.50 -10.64 0.73
N LEU A 60 -10.58 -11.17 1.55
CA LEU A 60 -10.90 -12.23 2.53
C LEU A 60 -11.94 -11.75 3.55
N GLY A 61 -11.78 -10.55 4.08
CA GLY A 61 -12.71 -9.97 5.04
C GLY A 61 -14.12 -9.81 4.48
N ILE A 62 -14.24 -9.37 3.22
CA ILE A 62 -15.52 -9.24 2.54
C ILE A 62 -16.18 -10.60 2.30
N ASN A 63 -15.41 -11.59 1.84
CA ASN A 63 -15.92 -12.95 1.56
C ASN A 63 -16.34 -13.69 2.83
N LEU A 64 -15.67 -13.44 3.95
CA LEU A 64 -16.00 -14.04 5.25
C LEU A 64 -17.06 -13.25 6.02
N SER A 65 -17.51 -12.11 5.51
CA SER A 65 -18.50 -11.29 6.18
C SER A 65 -19.93 -11.80 5.91
N ASP A 66 -20.63 -12.16 6.96
CA ASP A 66 -22.07 -12.33 6.95
C ASP A 66 -22.73 -10.95 7.06
N LEU A 67 -23.79 -10.67 6.34
CA LEU A 67 -24.58 -9.42 6.42
C LEU A 67 -23.90 -8.13 5.91
N GLY A 68 -22.85 -8.21 5.08
CA GLY A 68 -22.23 -7.03 4.46
C GLY A 68 -21.40 -6.14 5.39
N LYS A 69 -21.15 -6.55 6.63
CA LYS A 69 -20.30 -5.83 7.60
C LYS A 69 -18.96 -6.51 7.74
N VAL A 70 -17.93 -5.90 7.18
CA VAL A 70 -16.55 -6.37 7.31
C VAL A 70 -16.02 -6.03 8.71
N GLY A 71 -15.45 -7.02 9.40
CA GLY A 71 -14.85 -6.81 10.71
C GLY A 71 -13.67 -5.82 10.64
N MET A 72 -13.56 -4.92 11.63
CA MET A 72 -12.51 -3.91 11.73
C MET A 72 -11.09 -4.50 11.69
N ILE A 73 -10.94 -5.75 12.13
CA ILE A 73 -9.64 -6.43 12.14
C ILE A 73 -8.99 -6.52 10.74
N TRP A 74 -9.79 -6.73 9.70
CA TRP A 74 -9.30 -6.79 8.32
C TRP A 74 -8.72 -5.46 7.86
N LEU A 75 -9.36 -4.36 8.27
CA LEU A 75 -8.86 -3.02 7.99
C LEU A 75 -7.53 -2.75 8.71
N ILE A 76 -7.42 -3.16 9.98
CA ILE A 76 -6.18 -3.04 10.76
C ILE A 76 -5.04 -3.84 10.11
N ILE A 77 -5.31 -5.07 9.66
CA ILE A 77 -4.33 -5.91 8.94
C ILE A 77 -3.89 -5.23 7.64
N THR A 78 -4.83 -4.67 6.89
CA THR A 78 -4.54 -3.94 5.66
C THR A 78 -3.60 -2.76 5.93
N TYR A 79 -3.93 -1.89 6.88
CA TYR A 79 -3.07 -0.76 7.26
C TYR A 79 -1.70 -1.21 7.73
N PHE A 80 -1.62 -2.28 8.50
CA PHE A 80 -0.35 -2.86 8.94
C PHE A 80 0.51 -3.31 7.75
N LEU A 81 -0.06 -4.08 6.81
CA LEU A 81 0.66 -4.57 5.63
C LEU A 81 1.07 -3.42 4.70
N HIS A 82 0.19 -2.44 4.49
CA HIS A 82 0.50 -1.26 3.69
C HIS A 82 1.63 -0.44 4.32
N THR A 83 1.60 -0.22 5.63
CA THR A 83 2.69 0.48 6.33
C THR A 83 4.02 -0.28 6.26
N CYS A 84 3.99 -1.61 6.37
CA CYS A 84 5.20 -2.42 6.15
C CYS A 84 5.74 -2.25 4.72
N GLY A 85 4.86 -2.23 3.73
CA GLY A 85 5.23 -1.96 2.33
C GLY A 85 5.82 -0.56 2.16
N GLU A 86 5.21 0.45 2.75
CA GLU A 86 5.68 1.83 2.74
C GLU A 86 7.08 1.95 3.37
N LEU A 87 7.33 1.32 4.50
CA LEU A 87 8.65 1.32 5.16
C LEU A 87 9.72 0.55 4.37
N CYS A 88 9.34 -0.38 3.54
CA CYS A 88 10.26 -1.03 2.60
C CYS A 88 10.61 -0.11 1.42
N LEU A 89 9.68 0.74 0.95
CA LEU A 89 9.82 1.54 -0.26
C LEU A 89 10.33 2.95 0.01
N SER A 90 9.63 3.72 0.86
CA SER A 90 9.83 5.18 0.96
C SER A 90 11.24 5.58 1.38
N PRO A 91 11.83 5.06 2.46
CA PRO A 91 13.19 5.46 2.85
C PRO A 91 14.23 5.03 1.84
N VAL A 92 14.02 3.86 1.22
CA VAL A 92 14.96 3.26 0.25
C VAL A 92 14.87 3.98 -1.09
N GLY A 93 13.65 4.28 -1.56
CA GLY A 93 13.42 5.01 -2.81
C GLY A 93 13.97 6.44 -2.73
N LEU A 94 13.70 7.14 -1.64
CA LEU A 94 14.20 8.50 -1.43
C LEU A 94 15.73 8.54 -1.38
N SER A 95 16.37 7.57 -0.70
CA SER A 95 17.82 7.41 -0.69
C SER A 95 18.38 7.08 -2.07
N ALA A 96 17.68 6.26 -2.86
CA ALA A 96 18.10 5.92 -4.22
C ALA A 96 18.04 7.14 -5.13
N VAL A 97 16.96 7.92 -5.08
CA VAL A 97 16.82 9.16 -5.86
C VAL A 97 17.97 10.13 -5.55
N THR A 98 18.29 10.33 -4.27
CA THR A 98 19.37 11.24 -3.88
C THR A 98 20.76 10.75 -4.32
N LYS A 99 21.01 9.45 -4.26
CA LYS A 99 22.31 8.85 -4.62
C LYS A 99 22.54 8.77 -6.14
N LEU A 100 21.49 8.51 -6.90
CA LEU A 100 21.55 8.34 -8.35
C LEU A 100 21.44 9.65 -9.11
N SER A 101 20.95 10.71 -8.48
CA SER A 101 20.77 12.00 -9.14
C SER A 101 22.06 12.81 -9.15
N PRO A 102 22.40 13.48 -10.25
CA PRO A 102 23.48 14.46 -10.29
C PRO A 102 23.26 15.56 -9.24
N PRO A 103 24.30 16.02 -8.52
CA PRO A 103 24.18 16.99 -7.43
C PRO A 103 23.41 18.27 -7.79
N LYS A 104 23.51 18.72 -9.04
CA LYS A 104 22.88 19.95 -9.53
C LYS A 104 21.36 19.86 -9.63
N ILE A 105 20.79 18.67 -9.76
CA ILE A 105 19.35 18.46 -10.01
C ILE A 105 18.68 17.57 -8.94
N VAL A 106 19.36 17.23 -7.86
CA VAL A 106 18.79 16.39 -6.76
C VAL A 106 17.46 16.95 -6.26
N GLY A 107 17.37 18.26 -6.03
CA GLY A 107 16.14 18.91 -5.59
C GLY A 107 14.99 18.76 -6.58
N PHE A 108 15.27 18.88 -7.88
CA PHE A 108 14.28 18.65 -8.94
C PHE A 108 13.80 17.18 -8.95
N MET A 109 14.73 16.21 -8.87
CA MET A 109 14.38 14.78 -8.83
C MET A 109 13.57 14.41 -7.59
N MET A 110 13.85 15.03 -6.45
CA MET A 110 13.03 14.90 -5.25
C MET A 110 11.62 15.47 -5.47
N GLY A 111 11.50 16.60 -6.13
CA GLY A 111 10.21 17.17 -6.54
C GLY A 111 9.40 16.22 -7.43
N VAL A 112 10.06 15.57 -8.40
CA VAL A 112 9.42 14.54 -9.26
C VAL A 112 8.95 13.34 -8.44
N TRP A 113 9.72 12.90 -7.45
CA TRP A 113 9.30 11.84 -6.53
C TRP A 113 8.00 12.20 -5.78
N PHE A 114 7.94 13.39 -5.20
CA PHE A 114 6.73 13.85 -4.51
C PHE A 114 5.56 14.09 -5.46
N LEU A 115 5.82 14.55 -6.69
CA LEU A 115 4.78 14.66 -7.71
C LEU A 115 4.19 13.29 -8.07
N ALA A 116 5.02 12.25 -8.18
CA ALA A 116 4.55 10.88 -8.41
C ALA A 116 3.67 10.40 -7.25
N THR A 117 4.04 10.69 -6.00
CA THR A 117 3.23 10.37 -4.82
C THR A 117 1.88 11.08 -4.85
N ALA A 118 1.87 12.40 -5.10
CA ALA A 118 0.63 13.18 -5.19
C ALA A 118 -0.27 12.69 -6.34
N SER A 119 0.32 12.30 -7.47
CA SER A 119 -0.41 11.73 -8.61
C SER A 119 -1.05 10.39 -8.26
N SER A 120 -0.37 9.55 -7.47
CA SER A 120 -0.92 8.26 -7.03
C SER A 120 -2.12 8.43 -6.09
N GLU A 121 -2.08 9.41 -5.20
CA GLU A 121 -3.21 9.74 -4.32
C GLU A 121 -4.42 10.27 -5.11
N PHE A 122 -4.15 11.09 -6.13
CA PHE A 122 -5.22 11.54 -7.03
C PHE A 122 -5.89 10.39 -7.77
N ILE A 123 -5.09 9.47 -8.33
CA ILE A 123 -5.62 8.26 -9.00
C ILE A 123 -6.40 7.39 -8.02
N ALA A 124 -5.90 7.19 -6.80
CA ALA A 124 -6.59 6.43 -5.76
C ALA A 124 -7.95 7.06 -5.42
N SER A 125 -8.04 8.40 -5.33
CA SER A 125 -9.28 9.12 -5.12
C SER A 125 -10.28 8.91 -6.27
N VAL A 126 -9.82 8.94 -7.53
CA VAL A 126 -10.66 8.66 -8.70
C VAL A 126 -11.19 7.23 -8.66
N LEU A 127 -10.33 6.24 -8.36
CA LEU A 127 -10.73 4.83 -8.24
C LEU A 127 -11.76 4.63 -7.11
N ALA A 128 -11.56 5.28 -5.97
CA ALA A 128 -12.49 5.23 -4.86
C ALA A 128 -13.86 5.83 -5.23
N ASN A 129 -13.87 6.94 -5.99
CA ASN A 129 -15.12 7.53 -6.49
C ASN A 129 -15.87 6.63 -7.47
N ILE A 130 -15.14 5.92 -8.34
CA ILE A 130 -15.75 4.96 -9.29
C ILE A 130 -16.37 3.76 -8.53
N ALA A 131 -15.73 3.30 -7.45
CA ALA A 131 -16.23 2.21 -6.63
C ALA A 131 -17.32 2.66 -5.64
N SER A 132 -17.49 3.96 -5.40
CA SER A 132 -18.49 4.50 -4.50
C SER A 132 -19.89 4.41 -5.14
N ILE A 133 -20.88 4.10 -4.31
CA ILE A 133 -22.29 4.14 -4.76
C ILE A 133 -22.79 5.56 -4.61
N ASP A 134 -23.45 6.03 -5.68
CA ASP A 134 -24.11 7.34 -5.67
C ASP A 134 -25.32 7.30 -4.74
N THR A 135 -25.22 7.97 -3.60
CA THR A 135 -26.30 8.14 -2.63
C THR A 135 -27.05 9.46 -2.80
N SER A 136 -26.81 10.18 -3.90
CA SER A 136 -27.37 11.53 -4.14
C SER A 136 -28.91 11.54 -4.17
N ASN A 137 -29.54 10.41 -4.43
CA ASN A 137 -31.00 10.28 -4.50
C ASN A 137 -31.70 9.98 -3.16
N GLY A 138 -30.96 10.04 -2.02
CA GLY A 138 -31.51 9.83 -0.67
C GLY A 138 -31.99 8.40 -0.39
N THR A 139 -31.75 7.45 -1.28
CA THR A 139 -32.01 6.03 -1.05
C THR A 139 -30.81 5.43 -0.29
N ALA A 140 -31.09 4.61 0.73
CA ALA A 140 -30.04 3.88 1.42
C ALA A 140 -29.25 3.04 0.40
N PRO A 141 -27.91 3.05 0.42
CA PRO A 141 -27.13 2.28 -0.54
C PRO A 141 -27.46 0.80 -0.40
N ASP A 142 -27.64 0.12 -1.54
CA ASP A 142 -27.73 -1.33 -1.53
C ASP A 142 -26.37 -1.90 -1.12
N LEU A 143 -26.30 -2.42 0.09
CA LEU A 143 -25.08 -2.97 0.67
C LEU A 143 -24.48 -4.11 -0.15
N ASN A 144 -25.29 -4.83 -0.92
CA ASN A 144 -24.82 -5.92 -1.78
C ASN A 144 -24.10 -5.37 -3.01
N ILE A 145 -24.66 -4.34 -3.64
CA ILE A 145 -24.03 -3.67 -4.79
C ILE A 145 -22.72 -3.01 -4.35
N ALA A 146 -22.73 -2.34 -3.18
CA ALA A 146 -21.50 -1.79 -2.60
C ALA A 146 -20.44 -2.87 -2.38
N LYS A 147 -20.83 -3.97 -1.76
CA LYS A 147 -19.97 -5.11 -1.49
C LYS A 147 -19.31 -5.64 -2.75
N GLU A 148 -20.09 -5.87 -3.81
CA GLU A 148 -19.57 -6.37 -5.09
C GLU A 148 -18.60 -5.39 -5.75
N SER A 149 -18.92 -4.10 -5.79
CA SER A 149 -18.06 -3.07 -6.38
C SER A 149 -16.71 -2.96 -5.68
N TYR A 150 -16.70 -2.94 -4.34
CA TYR A 150 -15.45 -2.91 -3.57
C TYR A 150 -14.68 -4.23 -3.65
N LEU A 151 -15.38 -5.37 -3.72
CA LEU A 151 -14.74 -6.67 -3.88
C LEU A 151 -13.94 -6.72 -5.19
N VAL A 152 -14.57 -6.36 -6.30
CA VAL A 152 -13.91 -6.31 -7.61
C VAL A 152 -12.72 -5.37 -7.61
N LEU A 153 -12.84 -4.16 -7.04
CA LEU A 153 -11.74 -3.21 -6.95
C LEU A 153 -10.56 -3.79 -6.15
N PHE A 154 -10.84 -4.36 -4.97
CA PHE A 154 -9.77 -4.91 -4.11
C PHE A 154 -9.12 -6.15 -4.71
N GLU A 155 -9.86 -6.99 -5.46
CA GLU A 155 -9.28 -8.11 -6.21
C GLU A 155 -8.33 -7.61 -7.31
N TYR A 156 -8.72 -6.60 -8.08
CA TYR A 156 -7.81 -5.98 -9.06
C TYR A 156 -6.53 -5.44 -8.41
N LEU A 157 -6.65 -4.72 -7.30
CA LEU A 157 -5.51 -4.16 -6.59
C LEU A 157 -4.63 -5.25 -5.95
N PHE A 158 -5.22 -6.34 -5.47
CA PHE A 158 -4.51 -7.51 -4.97
C PHE A 158 -3.67 -8.17 -6.07
N TYR A 159 -4.30 -8.54 -7.19
CA TYR A 159 -3.59 -9.20 -8.29
C TYR A 159 -2.54 -8.29 -8.93
N THR A 160 -2.86 -7.03 -9.17
CA THR A 160 -1.90 -6.08 -9.73
C THR A 160 -0.69 -5.88 -8.82
N GLY A 161 -0.89 -5.74 -7.51
CA GLY A 161 0.20 -5.64 -6.53
C GLY A 161 1.12 -6.87 -6.55
N LEU A 162 0.56 -8.08 -6.59
CA LEU A 162 1.33 -9.31 -6.67
C LEU A 162 2.06 -9.47 -8.01
N ILE A 163 1.37 -9.21 -9.12
CA ILE A 163 1.97 -9.35 -10.47
C ILE A 163 3.12 -8.35 -10.62
N PHE A 164 2.89 -7.06 -10.33
CA PHE A 164 3.94 -6.05 -10.45
C PHE A 164 5.07 -6.29 -9.46
N GLY A 165 4.79 -6.78 -8.26
CA GLY A 165 5.81 -7.19 -7.30
C GLY A 165 6.66 -8.35 -7.84
N ALA A 166 6.05 -9.40 -8.37
CA ALA A 166 6.75 -10.56 -8.95
C ALA A 166 7.56 -10.17 -10.20
N VAL A 167 6.96 -9.39 -11.11
CA VAL A 167 7.65 -8.89 -12.32
C VAL A 167 8.83 -8.01 -11.94
N SER A 168 8.66 -7.09 -10.99
CA SER A 168 9.76 -6.25 -10.50
C SER A 168 10.88 -7.08 -9.88
N TYR A 169 10.55 -8.11 -9.12
CA TYR A 169 11.53 -9.04 -8.56
C TYR A 169 12.33 -9.73 -9.66
N THR A 170 11.67 -10.31 -10.64
CA THR A 170 12.34 -11.04 -11.73
C THR A 170 13.18 -10.12 -12.62
N HIS A 171 12.64 -8.99 -13.06
CA HIS A 171 13.35 -8.07 -13.95
C HIS A 171 14.52 -7.33 -13.29
N LEU A 172 14.42 -7.02 -12.00
CA LEU A 172 15.47 -6.28 -11.30
C LEU A 172 16.53 -7.18 -10.65
N THR A 173 16.26 -8.49 -10.48
CA THR A 173 17.21 -9.44 -9.90
C THR A 173 17.93 -10.30 -10.94
N LEU A 174 17.28 -10.67 -12.03
CA LEU A 174 17.88 -11.49 -13.11
C LEU A 174 19.13 -10.87 -13.75
N PRO A 175 19.19 -9.57 -14.11
CA PRO A 175 20.39 -8.98 -14.68
C PRO A 175 21.62 -9.04 -13.74
N THR A 176 21.39 -9.03 -12.43
CA THR A 176 22.49 -9.13 -11.45
C THR A 176 23.01 -10.55 -11.29
N ILE A 177 22.25 -11.57 -11.64
CA ILE A 177 22.67 -12.98 -11.59
C ILE A 177 23.42 -13.37 -12.87
N LEU A 178 23.12 -12.73 -14.01
CA LEU A 178 23.78 -13.03 -15.30
C LEU A 178 25.10 -12.27 -15.51
N LEU A 179 25.44 -11.32 -14.64
CA LEU A 179 26.68 -10.53 -14.69
C LEU A 179 27.73 -10.99 -13.67
N VAL A 180 27.52 -12.13 -13.02
CA VAL A 180 28.48 -12.87 -12.19
C VAL A 180 28.84 -14.16 -12.92
#